data_4da0f08f87ae0c9fca27b3adc1b0fcbd
#
_entry.id   4da0f08f87ae0c9fca27b3adc1b0fcbd
#
_cell.length_a   1.000
_cell.length_b   1.000
_cell.length_c   1.000
_cell.angle_alpha   90.00
_cell.angle_beta   90.00
_cell.angle_gamma   90.00
#
_symmetry.space_group_name_H-M   'P 1'
#
loop_
_entity.id
_entity.type
_entity.pdbx_description
1 polymer ?
#
loop_
_entity_poly.entity_id
_entity_poly.type
_entity_poly.pdbx_seq_one_letter_code
_entity_poly.pdbx_strand_id
1 'polypeptide(L)'
;MHKEELINLHQMLADVKDYFEQVNPELKFSQYNALKITPSQQHKSKMEHKHAIFVLGTEIANAMKEVDYSSSSRISARMKELADKTLKEMEYS
;
A
#
# COMPACT_ATOMS: atom_id res chain seq x y z
N MET A 1 -12.13 -11.60 -0.15
CA MET A 1 -11.20 -11.33 -1.28
C MET A 1 -10.33 -12.54 -1.53
N HIS A 2 -10.17 -12.93 -2.77
CA HIS A 2 -9.33 -14.06 -3.13
C HIS A 2 -7.85 -13.69 -3.07
N LYS A 3 -7.00 -14.70 -2.90
CA LYS A 3 -5.56 -14.46 -2.78
C LYS A 3 -4.99 -13.72 -3.99
N GLU A 4 -5.45 -14.06 -5.20
CA GLU A 4 -4.98 -13.38 -6.40
C GLU A 4 -5.31 -11.90 -6.39
N GLU A 5 -6.51 -11.56 -5.93
CA GLU A 5 -6.92 -10.17 -5.82
C GLU A 5 -6.07 -9.42 -4.80
N LEU A 6 -5.73 -10.10 -3.70
CA LEU A 6 -4.86 -9.51 -2.67
C LEU A 6 -3.46 -9.28 -3.22
N ILE A 7 -2.93 -10.23 -3.97
CA ILE A 7 -1.61 -10.08 -4.57
C ILE A 7 -1.60 -8.93 -5.56
N ASN A 8 -2.65 -8.82 -6.38
CA ASN A 8 -2.76 -7.72 -7.33
C ASN A 8 -2.86 -6.37 -6.62
N LEU A 9 -3.65 -6.30 -5.55
CA LEU A 9 -3.77 -5.08 -4.76
C LEU A 9 -2.43 -4.74 -4.09
N HIS A 10 -1.75 -5.75 -3.56
CA HIS A 10 -0.43 -5.58 -2.97
C HIS A 10 0.55 -5.00 -4.00
N GLN A 11 0.53 -5.53 -5.24
CA GLN A 11 1.40 -5.03 -6.30
C GLN A 11 1.09 -3.57 -6.63
N MET A 12 -0.20 -3.23 -6.72
CA MET A 12 -0.59 -1.85 -7.01
C MET A 12 -0.09 -0.90 -5.93
N LEU A 13 -0.23 -1.28 -4.67
CA LEU A 13 0.24 -0.45 -3.56
C LEU A 13 1.77 -0.35 -3.56
N ALA A 14 2.46 -1.43 -3.89
CA ALA A 14 3.92 -1.41 -3.97
C ALA A 14 4.40 -0.49 -5.09
N ASP A 15 3.69 -0.47 -6.22
CA ASP A 15 4.01 0.43 -7.33
C ASP A 15 3.84 1.89 -6.91
N VAL A 16 2.78 2.18 -6.16
CA VAL A 16 2.55 3.54 -5.65
C VAL A 16 3.62 3.92 -4.64
N LYS A 17 4.02 2.98 -3.78
CA LYS A 17 5.13 3.20 -2.85
C LYS A 17 6.39 3.61 -3.59
N ASP A 18 6.73 2.88 -4.65
CA ASP A 18 7.91 3.19 -5.45
C ASP A 18 7.82 4.59 -6.06
N TYR A 19 6.63 4.97 -6.53
CA TYR A 19 6.40 6.31 -7.05
C TYR A 19 6.67 7.38 -5.99
N PHE A 20 6.12 7.20 -4.78
CA PHE A 20 6.33 8.15 -3.70
C PHE A 20 7.80 8.25 -3.32
N GLU A 21 8.51 7.14 -3.33
CA GLU A 21 9.94 7.14 -3.02
C GLU A 21 10.75 7.92 -4.06
N GLN A 22 10.32 7.86 -5.32
CA GLN A 22 10.97 8.62 -6.40
C GLN A 22 10.72 10.11 -6.27
N VAL A 23 9.48 10.48 -5.92
CA VAL A 23 9.10 11.89 -5.79
C VAL A 23 9.74 12.52 -4.55
N ASN A 24 9.81 11.76 -3.47
CA ASN A 24 10.38 12.26 -2.22
C ASN A 24 11.27 11.18 -1.58
N PRO A 25 12.58 11.24 -1.86
CA PRO A 25 13.51 10.23 -1.32
C PRO A 25 13.59 10.19 0.20
N GLU A 26 13.09 11.21 0.88
CA GLU A 26 13.07 11.22 2.34
C GLU A 26 11.98 10.36 2.94
N LEU A 27 10.98 10.03 2.15
CA LEU A 27 9.92 9.13 2.59
C LEU A 27 10.47 7.73 2.80
N LYS A 28 10.15 7.16 3.94
CA LYS A 28 10.61 5.83 4.29
C LYS A 28 9.43 4.97 4.70
N PHE A 29 9.32 3.83 4.06
CA PHE A 29 8.27 2.84 4.37
C PHE A 29 8.88 1.75 5.24
N SER A 30 9.41 2.16 6.38
CA SER A 30 10.23 1.28 7.21
C SER A 30 9.44 0.12 7.81
N GLN A 31 8.19 0.35 8.21
CA GLN A 31 7.38 -0.72 8.78
C GLN A 31 7.05 -1.77 7.73
N TYR A 32 6.69 -1.35 6.53
CA TYR A 32 6.41 -2.28 5.45
C TYR A 32 7.67 -3.04 5.05
N ASN A 33 8.77 -2.33 4.89
CA ASN A 33 10.04 -2.97 4.50
C ASN A 33 10.51 -3.99 5.53
N ALA A 34 10.23 -3.74 6.80
CA ALA A 34 10.60 -4.66 7.87
C ALA A 34 9.85 -5.98 7.83
N LEU A 35 8.67 -6.00 7.23
CA LEU A 35 7.88 -7.21 7.09
C LEU A 35 8.53 -8.23 6.16
N LYS A 36 9.25 -7.76 5.15
CA LYS A 36 9.87 -8.60 4.11
C LYS A 36 8.85 -9.44 3.35
N ILE A 37 7.65 -8.91 3.18
CA ILE A 37 6.59 -9.55 2.39
C ILE A 37 6.38 -8.71 1.14
N THR A 38 6.63 -9.30 -0.03
CA THR A 38 6.48 -8.60 -1.30
C THR A 38 5.40 -9.24 -2.16
N PRO A 39 4.84 -8.51 -3.14
CA PRO A 39 3.81 -9.08 -4.00
C PRO A 39 4.27 -10.28 -4.81
N SER A 40 5.57 -10.37 -5.09
CA SER A 40 6.13 -11.48 -5.85
C SER A 40 6.21 -12.77 -5.04
N GLN A 41 6.07 -12.70 -3.74
CA GLN A 41 6.13 -13.88 -2.88
C GLN A 41 4.76 -14.56 -2.80
N GLN A 42 4.39 -15.24 -3.87
CA GLN A 42 3.09 -15.88 -3.97
C GLN A 42 2.87 -17.01 -2.97
N HIS A 43 3.96 -17.56 -2.45
CA HIS A 43 3.90 -18.63 -1.45
C HIS A 43 3.48 -18.11 -0.07
N LYS A 44 3.54 -16.82 0.17
CA LYS A 44 3.07 -16.24 1.42
C LYS A 44 1.56 -16.41 1.54
N SER A 45 1.08 -16.57 2.77
CA SER A 45 -0.33 -16.82 3.01
C SER A 45 -1.19 -15.60 2.70
N LYS A 46 -2.49 -15.84 2.52
CA LYS A 46 -3.47 -14.78 2.32
C LYS A 46 -3.41 -13.75 3.46
N MET A 47 -3.29 -14.23 4.69
CA MET A 47 -3.22 -13.35 5.87
C MET A 47 -1.95 -12.51 5.87
N GLU A 48 -0.84 -13.08 5.43
CA GLU A 48 0.41 -12.34 5.35
C GLU A 48 0.31 -11.20 4.33
N HIS A 49 -0.29 -11.46 3.17
CA HIS A 49 -0.50 -10.43 2.18
C HIS A 49 -1.48 -9.36 2.68
N LYS A 50 -2.55 -9.75 3.39
CA LYS A 50 -3.48 -8.80 3.98
C LYS A 50 -2.76 -7.88 4.98
N HIS A 51 -1.93 -8.46 5.83
CA HIS A 51 -1.19 -7.68 6.81
C HIS A 51 -0.24 -6.69 6.13
N ALA A 52 0.48 -7.15 5.11
CA ALA A 52 1.38 -6.29 4.35
C ALA A 52 0.63 -5.15 3.67
N ILE A 53 -0.53 -5.45 3.08
CA ILE A 53 -1.38 -4.44 2.45
C ILE A 53 -1.84 -3.40 3.46
N PHE A 54 -2.25 -3.84 4.65
CA PHE A 54 -2.69 -2.93 5.70
C PHE A 54 -1.55 -1.99 6.13
N VAL A 55 -0.39 -2.55 6.40
CA VAL A 55 0.77 -1.74 6.83
C VAL A 55 1.19 -0.77 5.73
N LEU A 56 1.28 -1.26 4.50
CA LEU A 56 1.67 -0.42 3.38
C LEU A 56 0.65 0.68 3.11
N GLY A 57 -0.64 0.33 3.13
CA GLY A 57 -1.70 1.31 2.94
C GLY A 57 -1.67 2.41 3.99
N THR A 58 -1.42 2.03 5.24
CA THR A 58 -1.33 3.00 6.33
C THR A 58 -0.14 3.93 6.14
N GLU A 59 1.01 3.38 5.76
CA GLU A 59 2.19 4.22 5.51
C GLU A 59 2.01 5.14 4.31
N ILE A 60 1.36 4.65 3.26
CA ILE A 60 1.06 5.49 2.09
C ILE A 60 0.10 6.62 2.48
N ALA A 61 -0.93 6.31 3.27
CA ALA A 61 -1.86 7.33 3.73
C ALA A 61 -1.16 8.41 4.54
N ASN A 62 -0.20 8.02 5.37
CA ASN A 62 0.60 8.98 6.12
C ASN A 62 1.48 9.82 5.20
N ALA A 63 2.09 9.18 4.21
CA ALA A 63 2.93 9.87 3.23
C ALA A 63 2.14 10.91 2.44
N MET A 64 0.87 10.62 2.13
CA MET A 64 0.02 11.55 1.41
C MET A 64 -0.22 12.85 2.17
N LYS A 65 -0.16 12.82 3.49
CA LYS A 65 -0.32 14.01 4.30
C LYS A 65 0.90 14.91 4.25
N GLU A 66 2.05 14.34 3.93
CA GLU A 66 3.32 15.07 3.90
C GLU A 66 3.70 15.56 2.52
N VAL A 67 3.19 14.92 1.47
CA VAL A 67 3.51 15.30 0.10
C VAL A 67 2.59 16.44 -0.35
N ASP A 68 3.17 17.42 -1.05
CA ASP A 68 2.43 18.56 -1.56
C ASP A 68 1.30 18.12 -2.49
N TYR A 69 0.13 18.65 -2.22
CA TYR A 69 -1.09 18.28 -2.93
C TYR A 69 -1.08 18.63 -4.40
N SER A 70 -0.34 19.65 -4.79
CA SER A 70 -0.42 20.18 -6.15
C SER A 70 0.13 19.21 -7.21
N SER A 71 1.08 18.36 -6.85
CA SER A 71 1.75 17.50 -7.82
C SER A 71 1.21 16.08 -7.86
N SER A 72 0.34 15.71 -6.92
CA SER A 72 -0.07 14.32 -6.78
C SER A 72 -1.55 14.11 -6.50
N SER A 73 -2.40 15.10 -6.82
CA SER A 73 -3.81 15.04 -6.47
C SER A 73 -4.53 13.81 -7.03
N ARG A 74 -4.22 13.41 -8.27
CA ARG A 74 -4.82 12.23 -8.88
C ARG A 74 -4.44 10.95 -8.16
N ILE A 75 -3.15 10.84 -7.86
CA ILE A 75 -2.61 9.65 -7.20
C ILE A 75 -3.12 9.59 -5.77
N SER A 76 -3.19 10.73 -5.10
CA SER A 76 -3.69 10.81 -3.73
C SER A 76 -5.14 10.35 -3.63
N ALA A 77 -6.00 10.78 -4.55
CA ALA A 77 -7.40 10.39 -4.55
C ALA A 77 -7.54 8.88 -4.76
N ARG A 78 -6.83 8.33 -5.74
CA ARG A 78 -6.88 6.90 -6.03
C ARG A 78 -6.35 6.08 -4.86
N MET A 79 -5.26 6.55 -4.25
CA MET A 79 -4.68 5.87 -3.10
C MET A 79 -5.62 5.86 -1.91
N LYS A 80 -6.29 6.98 -1.67
CA LYS A 80 -7.25 7.07 -0.59
C LYS A 80 -8.39 6.07 -0.80
N GLU A 81 -8.87 5.95 -2.04
CA GLU A 81 -9.89 4.97 -2.38
C GLU A 81 -9.42 3.54 -2.11
N LEU A 82 -8.21 3.22 -2.56
CA LEU A 82 -7.67 1.88 -2.38
C LEU A 82 -7.42 1.58 -0.90
N ALA A 83 -6.92 2.53 -0.15
CA ALA A 83 -6.69 2.36 1.27
C ALA A 83 -8.00 2.17 2.01
N ASP A 84 -9.00 3.02 1.74
CA ASP A 84 -10.30 2.91 2.36
C ASP A 84 -10.97 1.57 2.04
N LYS A 85 -10.90 1.16 0.77
CA LYS A 85 -11.48 -0.10 0.34
C LYS A 85 -10.81 -1.28 1.03
N THR A 86 -9.48 -1.25 1.10
CA THR A 86 -8.72 -2.32 1.73
C THR A 86 -9.03 -2.42 3.22
N LEU A 87 -9.07 -1.28 3.89
CA LEU A 87 -9.38 -1.25 5.32
C LEU A 87 -10.79 -1.77 5.59
N LYS A 88 -11.75 -1.40 4.77
CA LYS A 88 -13.12 -1.88 4.91
C LYS A 88 -13.20 -3.39 4.73
N GLU A 89 -12.51 -3.92 3.74
CA GLU A 89 -12.52 -5.36 3.52
C GLU A 89 -11.86 -6.12 4.66
N MET A 90 -10.84 -5.54 5.27
CA MET A 90 -10.18 -6.16 6.41
C MET A 90 -11.08 -6.17 7.65
N GLU A 91 -11.94 -5.16 7.81
CA GLU A 91 -12.89 -5.13 8.91
C GLU A 91 -13.91 -6.26 8.83
N TYR A 92 -14.28 -6.66 7.63
CA TYR A 92 -15.33 -7.64 7.40
C TYR A 92 -14.81 -9.05 7.09
N SER A 93 -13.51 -9.24 7.10
CA SER A 93 -12.94 -10.57 6.85
C SER A 93 -12.37 -11.23 8.14
#